data_b27ed96b627e863ed8006bb9529bc85e
#
_entry.id   b27ed96b627e863ed8006bb9529bc85e
#
_cell.length_a   1.000
_cell.length_b   1.000
_cell.length_c   1.000
_cell.angle_alpha   90.00
_cell.angle_beta   90.00
_cell.angle_gamma   90.00
#
_symmetry.space_group_name_H-M   'P 1'
#
loop_
_entity.id
_entity.type
_entity.pdbx_description
1 polymer ?
#
loop_
_entity_poly.entity_id
_entity_poly.type
_entity_poly.pdbx_seq_one_letter_code
_entity_poly.pdbx_strand_id
1 'polypeptide(L)'
;QVSLSGAVRPTTRTPVLAFNPVDQPFFESDRILPELKRVAGGGFNAQGGASTNQALLMTPRQQVPQGLAILDAPDIDSVSDENRKLAGQLLNAADLWIFVTTANRYADALPWDLLTEAGARKITVCVVLNRVPPGAENDIVPDLKRLLSDKDLDPTLLHVLNETQLGEEKLIPSEHVEPLLAWLNSLAADSAQRQRIAAQTLDGALRRTAADVSELIAELQEQEYQLGELRTLTDERFAQALARINDSLNDGSLLRGEILARWQDFVGAGELLRGIEGAIGRVRDRVGAFLTGKPPATHRVEQAIESGLHTVFIAEVTKACHDIDRSWQNTPFGQALRANLPTPRPPQDLKEQASESIRLWQKDVLDMIRQEGAGKRKTARMAAFGVNGVAVILMVVVFASTAGLTGLEIGIAGGSALVGQKLLEAIFGEDAVRRMAIKARKMLDSRARDLLAKSSSIYLDELSAT
;
A
#
# COMPACT_ATOMS: atom_id res chain seq x y z
N GLN A 1 -8.75 42.93 32.41
CA GLN A 1 -9.20 41.93 31.43
C GLN A 1 -8.04 41.57 30.54
N VAL A 2 -7.73 40.28 30.43
CA VAL A 2 -6.56 39.76 29.70
C VAL A 2 -6.97 39.27 28.31
N SER A 3 -8.18 38.71 28.19
CA SER A 3 -8.78 38.30 26.90
C SER A 3 -10.09 39.05 26.64
N LEU A 4 -10.47 39.16 25.37
CA LEU A 4 -11.71 39.82 24.97
C LEU A 4 -12.92 38.88 25.18
N SER A 5 -13.98 39.38 25.81
CA SER A 5 -15.27 38.73 25.88
C SER A 5 -16.24 39.36 24.89
N GLY A 6 -16.97 38.58 24.10
CA GLY A 6 -17.90 39.04 23.08
C GLY A 6 -19.12 38.16 22.95
N ALA A 7 -20.18 38.69 22.33
CA ALA A 7 -21.42 37.97 22.07
C ALA A 7 -21.35 36.96 20.91
N VAL A 8 -20.34 37.06 20.07
CA VAL A 8 -20.14 36.17 18.88
C VAL A 8 -19.06 35.15 19.21
N ARG A 9 -19.37 33.87 19.17
CA ARG A 9 -18.43 32.76 19.36
C ARG A 9 -17.73 32.37 18.07
N PRO A 10 -16.44 31.97 18.08
CA PRO A 10 -15.52 31.96 19.22
C PRO A 10 -14.99 33.35 19.53
N THR A 11 -14.94 33.71 20.83
CA THR A 11 -14.46 35.02 21.30
C THR A 11 -12.95 35.10 21.39
N THR A 12 -12.30 34.01 21.79
CA THR A 12 -10.84 33.89 21.86
C THR A 12 -10.35 33.14 20.64
N ARG A 13 -9.67 33.85 19.72
CA ARG A 13 -9.07 33.24 18.51
C ARG A 13 -7.56 33.11 18.61
N THR A 14 -6.93 33.95 19.43
CA THR A 14 -5.49 33.96 19.64
C THR A 14 -5.21 33.59 21.10
N PRO A 15 -4.43 32.54 21.38
CA PRO A 15 -4.09 32.16 22.74
C PRO A 15 -3.29 33.26 23.45
N VAL A 16 -3.55 33.43 24.74
CA VAL A 16 -2.92 34.46 25.58
C VAL A 16 -2.11 33.77 26.67
N LEU A 17 -0.83 34.10 26.79
CA LEU A 17 0.02 33.69 27.88
C LEU A 17 0.24 34.85 28.85
N ALA A 18 -0.35 34.78 30.03
CA ALA A 18 -0.18 35.70 31.13
C ALA A 18 0.87 35.18 32.11
N PHE A 19 1.88 35.96 32.43
CA PHE A 19 2.99 35.57 33.30
C PHE A 19 3.55 36.73 34.08
N ASN A 20 4.31 36.48 35.17
CA ASN A 20 5.01 37.51 35.89
C ASN A 20 6.14 38.11 35.05
N PRO A 21 6.35 39.43 34.99
CA PRO A 21 7.43 40.03 34.21
C PRO A 21 8.82 39.45 34.47
N VAL A 22 9.09 38.97 35.67
CA VAL A 22 10.38 38.33 36.05
C VAL A 22 10.58 37.01 35.30
N ASP A 23 9.49 36.33 34.94
CA ASP A 23 9.52 35.04 34.26
C ASP A 23 9.58 35.17 32.71
N GLN A 24 9.56 36.40 32.18
CA GLN A 24 9.56 36.70 30.75
C GLN A 24 10.64 35.91 29.94
N PRO A 25 11.92 35.83 30.42
CA PRO A 25 12.97 35.15 29.66
C PRO A 25 12.68 33.67 29.37
N PHE A 26 11.83 33.00 30.16
CA PHE A 26 11.46 31.60 29.96
C PHE A 26 10.48 31.40 28.79
N PHE A 27 9.77 32.43 28.36
CA PHE A 27 8.72 32.39 27.36
C PHE A 27 9.06 33.10 26.04
N GLU A 28 10.20 33.80 25.97
CA GLU A 28 10.63 34.49 24.76
C GLU A 28 11.13 33.55 23.66
N SER A 29 11.71 32.41 24.06
CA SER A 29 12.20 31.42 23.11
C SER A 29 11.08 30.55 22.56
N ASP A 30 11.37 29.81 21.49
CA ASP A 30 10.49 28.85 20.83
C ASP A 30 10.42 27.47 21.52
N ARG A 31 11.01 27.32 22.71
CA ARG A 31 10.99 26.04 23.47
C ARG A 31 9.59 25.57 23.84
N ILE A 32 8.67 26.47 24.08
CA ILE A 32 7.27 26.19 24.45
C ILE A 32 6.43 26.66 23.26
N LEU A 33 5.59 25.81 22.68
CA LEU A 33 4.74 26.14 21.53
C LEU A 33 5.55 26.74 20.35
N PRO A 34 6.49 26.00 19.76
CA PRO A 34 7.40 26.51 18.71
C PRO A 34 6.67 27.00 17.46
N GLU A 35 5.48 26.48 17.20
CA GLU A 35 4.67 26.81 16.02
C GLU A 35 3.96 28.17 16.15
N LEU A 36 3.94 28.77 17.37
CA LEU A 36 3.23 30.02 17.61
C LEU A 36 4.20 31.20 17.69
N LYS A 37 3.99 32.18 16.82
CA LYS A 37 4.78 33.43 16.83
C LYS A 37 4.47 34.28 18.08
N ARG A 38 5.51 34.69 18.83
CA ARG A 38 5.36 35.56 20.01
C ARG A 38 4.99 36.99 19.57
N VAL A 39 3.89 37.51 20.15
CA VAL A 39 3.43 38.88 19.89
C VAL A 39 3.23 39.58 21.22
N ALA A 40 3.81 40.79 21.40
CA ALA A 40 3.67 41.57 22.62
C ALA A 40 2.22 42.06 22.80
N GLY A 41 1.66 41.91 24.00
CA GLY A 41 0.26 42.21 24.30
C GLY A 41 -0.17 43.69 24.21
N GLY A 42 0.76 44.62 24.06
CA GLY A 42 0.46 46.05 23.89
C GLY A 42 0.20 46.52 22.44
N GLY A 43 0.37 45.67 21.46
CA GLY A 43 0.28 46.02 20.03
C GLY A 43 -0.98 45.54 19.29
N PHE A 44 -1.91 44.86 19.97
CA PHE A 44 -3.16 44.42 19.35
C PHE A 44 -4.25 45.50 19.48
N ASN A 45 -4.35 46.38 18.48
CA ASN A 45 -5.55 47.15 18.27
C ASN A 45 -6.68 46.20 17.86
N ALA A 46 -7.74 46.15 18.65
CA ALA A 46 -8.95 45.35 18.44
C ALA A 46 -9.71 45.61 17.11
N GLN A 47 -9.16 46.41 16.23
CA GLN A 47 -9.83 46.93 15.02
C GLN A 47 -9.15 46.58 13.69
N GLY A 48 -8.05 45.81 13.63
CA GLY A 48 -7.43 45.60 12.31
C GLY A 48 -6.34 44.56 12.14
N GLY A 49 -5.95 43.82 13.14
CA GLY A 49 -4.96 42.77 12.99
C GLY A 49 -5.61 41.42 12.73
N ALA A 50 -5.21 40.74 11.66
CA ALA A 50 -5.65 39.38 11.37
C ALA A 50 -5.49 38.48 12.61
N SER A 51 -6.61 38.00 13.12
CA SER A 51 -6.69 36.98 14.14
C SER A 51 -6.04 35.70 13.55
N THR A 52 -4.76 35.48 13.81
CA THR A 52 -4.04 34.33 13.32
C THR A 52 -3.93 33.30 14.43
N ASN A 53 -4.47 32.11 14.20
CA ASN A 53 -4.29 30.93 15.07
C ASN A 53 -2.79 30.51 15.20
N GLN A 54 -1.87 31.31 14.65
CA GLN A 54 -0.43 31.09 14.62
C GLN A 54 0.35 32.06 15.54
N ALA A 55 -0.34 32.80 16.40
CA ALA A 55 0.30 33.73 17.31
C ALA A 55 -0.01 33.40 18.77
N LEU A 56 0.97 33.60 19.66
CA LEU A 56 0.83 33.59 21.12
C LEU A 56 0.99 35.00 21.64
N LEU A 57 -0.08 35.50 22.26
CA LEU A 57 -0.07 36.87 22.83
C LEU A 57 0.61 36.89 24.20
N MET A 58 1.78 37.49 24.27
CA MET A 58 2.59 37.59 25.48
C MET A 58 2.10 38.75 26.37
N THR A 59 1.60 38.45 27.56
CA THR A 59 0.96 39.45 28.43
C THR A 59 1.60 39.41 29.83
N PRO A 60 2.67 40.21 30.07
CA PRO A 60 3.25 40.30 31.41
C PRO A 60 2.27 40.99 32.39
N ARG A 61 2.10 40.39 33.56
CA ARG A 61 1.19 40.86 34.62
C ARG A 61 1.81 40.65 36.01
N GLN A 62 1.95 41.68 36.79
CA GLN A 62 2.48 41.61 38.16
C GLN A 62 1.56 40.80 39.10
N GLN A 63 0.28 40.73 38.79
CA GLN A 63 -0.71 39.98 39.55
C GLN A 63 -0.58 38.45 39.38
N VAL A 64 0.09 38.00 38.34
CA VAL A 64 0.41 36.57 38.21
C VAL A 64 1.59 36.25 39.13
N PRO A 65 1.48 35.26 40.03
CA PRO A 65 2.59 34.90 40.90
C PRO A 65 3.81 34.44 40.10
N GLN A 66 5.01 34.74 40.60
CA GLN A 66 6.25 34.27 39.99
C GLN A 66 6.33 32.75 39.98
N GLY A 67 6.81 32.18 38.89
CA GLY A 67 6.91 30.73 38.71
C GLY A 67 5.63 30.07 38.23
N LEU A 68 4.58 30.84 37.93
CA LEU A 68 3.35 30.38 37.25
C LEU A 68 3.15 31.20 35.97
N ALA A 69 2.59 30.53 34.97
CA ALA A 69 2.04 31.20 33.78
C ALA A 69 0.64 30.63 33.50
N ILE A 70 -0.27 31.48 33.09
CA ILE A 70 -1.65 31.14 32.75
C ILE A 70 -1.83 31.27 31.26
N LEU A 71 -2.14 30.14 30.62
CA LEU A 71 -2.39 30.06 29.19
C LEU A 71 -3.91 29.99 28.95
N ASP A 72 -4.48 31.03 28.38
CA ASP A 72 -5.89 31.09 27.97
C ASP A 72 -6.04 30.52 26.59
N ALA A 73 -6.73 29.37 26.49
CA ALA A 73 -6.93 28.62 25.25
C ALA A 73 -8.28 28.95 24.62
N PRO A 74 -8.40 28.89 23.27
CA PRO A 74 -9.70 28.96 22.60
C PRO A 74 -10.65 27.84 23.07
N ASP A 75 -11.96 28.08 22.92
CA ASP A 75 -12.99 27.10 23.26
C ASP A 75 -12.76 25.77 22.56
N ILE A 76 -12.70 24.69 23.31
CA ILE A 76 -12.48 23.31 22.83
C ILE A 76 -13.66 22.79 22.01
N ASP A 77 -14.88 23.26 22.32
CA ASP A 77 -16.12 22.94 21.61
C ASP A 77 -16.34 23.83 20.35
N SER A 78 -15.28 24.48 19.88
CA SER A 78 -15.32 25.27 18.66
C SER A 78 -15.68 24.42 17.44
N VAL A 79 -16.53 24.96 16.57
CA VAL A 79 -16.92 24.35 15.29
C VAL A 79 -15.72 24.24 14.32
N SER A 80 -14.66 25.01 14.55
CA SER A 80 -13.45 25.03 13.71
C SER A 80 -12.47 23.92 14.11
N ASP A 81 -12.09 23.05 13.16
CA ASP A 81 -11.08 22.00 13.35
C ASP A 81 -9.70 22.60 13.70
N GLU A 82 -9.37 23.78 13.16
CA GLU A 82 -8.14 24.49 13.48
C GLU A 82 -8.07 24.92 14.94
N ASN A 83 -9.18 25.40 15.51
CA ASN A 83 -9.25 25.79 16.92
C ASN A 83 -9.16 24.55 17.84
N ARG A 84 -9.76 23.43 17.46
CA ARG A 84 -9.63 22.17 18.21
C ARG A 84 -8.19 21.66 18.22
N LYS A 85 -7.53 21.68 17.06
CA LYS A 85 -6.11 21.31 16.95
C LYS A 85 -5.21 22.23 17.79
N LEU A 86 -5.44 23.54 17.73
CA LEU A 86 -4.71 24.52 18.54
C LEU A 86 -4.94 24.29 20.03
N ALA A 87 -6.20 24.11 20.47
CA ALA A 87 -6.51 23.80 21.86
C ALA A 87 -5.77 22.56 22.36
N GLY A 88 -5.72 21.48 21.55
CA GLY A 88 -4.94 20.29 21.85
C GLY A 88 -3.43 20.55 22.00
N GLN A 89 -2.85 21.39 21.16
CA GLN A 89 -1.43 21.80 21.26
C GLN A 89 -1.16 22.57 22.55
N LEU A 90 -2.06 23.50 22.91
CA LEU A 90 -1.94 24.29 24.13
C LEU A 90 -2.07 23.43 25.39
N LEU A 91 -3.02 22.49 25.40
CA LEU A 91 -3.19 21.53 26.48
C LEU A 91 -1.95 20.63 26.66
N ASN A 92 -1.32 20.22 25.57
CA ASN A 92 -0.09 19.43 25.62
C ASN A 92 1.11 20.20 26.16
N ALA A 93 1.13 21.52 26.05
CA ALA A 93 2.20 22.37 26.56
C ALA A 93 2.03 22.77 28.03
N ALA A 94 0.87 22.51 28.63
CA ALA A 94 0.57 22.88 30.01
C ALA A 94 0.89 21.75 30.98
N ASP A 95 1.53 22.09 32.12
CA ASP A 95 1.82 21.14 33.19
C ASP A 95 0.58 20.78 34.02
N LEU A 96 -0.41 21.70 34.08
CA LEU A 96 -1.65 21.59 34.85
C LEU A 96 -2.79 22.20 34.07
N TRP A 97 -3.98 21.60 34.12
CA TRP A 97 -5.16 22.15 33.47
C TRP A 97 -6.14 22.75 34.50
N ILE A 98 -6.68 23.92 34.17
CA ILE A 98 -7.84 24.47 34.87
C ILE A 98 -9.02 24.34 33.93
N PHE A 99 -9.86 23.35 34.21
CA PHE A 99 -11.06 23.06 33.42
C PHE A 99 -12.25 23.83 33.99
N VAL A 100 -12.79 24.78 33.22
CA VAL A 100 -13.91 25.60 33.62
C VAL A 100 -15.18 25.11 32.94
N THR A 101 -16.17 24.69 33.73
CA THR A 101 -17.48 24.27 33.24
C THR A 101 -18.60 25.00 34.01
N THR A 102 -19.85 24.73 33.67
CA THR A 102 -21.02 25.31 34.33
C THR A 102 -21.98 24.23 34.81
N ALA A 103 -22.86 24.57 35.74
CA ALA A 103 -23.89 23.68 36.25
C ALA A 103 -24.74 23.01 35.15
N ASN A 104 -24.93 23.68 33.99
CA ASN A 104 -25.73 23.15 32.88
C ASN A 104 -24.91 22.34 31.87
N ARG A 105 -23.58 22.35 31.93
CA ARG A 105 -22.69 21.74 30.91
C ARG A 105 -21.64 20.79 31.49
N TYR A 106 -21.62 20.59 32.82
CA TYR A 106 -20.58 19.76 33.45
C TYR A 106 -20.61 18.29 33.01
N ALA A 107 -21.74 17.82 32.49
CA ALA A 107 -21.90 16.45 31.99
C ALA A 107 -21.88 16.33 30.47
N ASP A 108 -21.49 17.38 29.70
CA ASP A 108 -21.38 17.33 28.24
C ASP A 108 -20.29 16.33 27.81
N ALA A 109 -20.58 15.49 26.80
CA ALA A 109 -19.70 14.39 26.39
C ALA A 109 -18.34 14.86 25.91
N LEU A 110 -18.27 15.88 25.04
CA LEU A 110 -17.03 16.34 24.40
C LEU A 110 -15.95 16.79 25.41
N PRO A 111 -16.25 17.60 26.44
CA PRO A 111 -15.29 17.90 27.50
C PRO A 111 -14.81 16.67 28.29
N TRP A 112 -15.68 15.66 28.47
CA TRP A 112 -15.30 14.44 29.17
C TRP A 112 -14.33 13.56 28.44
N ASP A 113 -14.30 13.58 27.11
CA ASP A 113 -13.28 12.87 26.33
C ASP A 113 -11.88 13.40 26.67
N LEU A 114 -11.73 14.73 26.76
CA LEU A 114 -10.47 15.38 27.14
C LEU A 114 -10.10 15.14 28.59
N LEU A 115 -11.06 15.18 29.51
CA LEU A 115 -10.84 14.86 30.91
C LEU A 115 -10.45 13.38 31.10
N THR A 116 -11.01 12.48 30.30
CA THR A 116 -10.61 11.07 30.29
C THR A 116 -9.17 10.91 29.82
N GLU A 117 -8.78 11.64 28.77
CA GLU A 117 -7.39 11.65 28.30
C GLU A 117 -6.44 12.23 29.35
N ALA A 118 -6.82 13.32 30.02
CA ALA A 118 -6.06 13.90 31.12
C ALA A 118 -5.82 12.91 32.26
N GLY A 119 -6.85 12.17 32.67
CA GLY A 119 -6.76 11.12 33.69
C GLY A 119 -5.81 9.99 33.25
N ALA A 120 -5.96 9.49 32.03
CA ALA A 120 -5.07 8.46 31.47
C ALA A 120 -3.59 8.89 31.42
N ARG A 121 -3.34 10.18 31.19
CA ARG A 121 -1.99 10.80 31.19
C ARG A 121 -1.53 11.25 32.59
N LYS A 122 -2.37 11.10 33.62
CA LYS A 122 -2.13 11.58 34.97
C LYS A 122 -1.83 13.07 35.08
N ILE A 123 -2.44 13.86 34.20
CA ILE A 123 -2.32 15.32 34.23
C ILE A 123 -3.09 15.83 35.47
N THR A 124 -2.51 16.75 36.23
CA THR A 124 -3.24 17.43 37.31
C THR A 124 -4.29 18.33 36.70
N VAL A 125 -5.55 18.09 37.03
CA VAL A 125 -6.70 18.90 36.57
C VAL A 125 -7.37 19.55 37.77
N CYS A 126 -7.41 20.88 37.77
CA CYS A 126 -8.25 21.66 38.68
C CYS A 126 -9.61 21.96 37.98
N VAL A 127 -10.70 21.57 38.55
CA VAL A 127 -12.05 21.82 37.98
C VAL A 127 -12.69 23.02 38.64
N VAL A 128 -13.17 23.95 37.83
CA VAL A 128 -13.93 25.12 38.28
C VAL A 128 -15.38 24.97 37.81
N LEU A 129 -16.30 24.66 38.71
CA LEU A 129 -17.71 24.62 38.42
C LEU A 129 -18.31 26.04 38.62
N ASN A 130 -18.54 26.73 37.52
CA ASN A 130 -18.98 28.13 37.52
C ASN A 130 -20.49 28.25 37.33
N ARG A 131 -21.04 29.37 37.78
CA ARG A 131 -22.47 29.72 37.70
C ARG A 131 -23.39 28.66 38.30
N VAL A 132 -23.07 28.22 39.52
CA VAL A 132 -23.90 27.27 40.24
C VAL A 132 -25.10 28.02 40.84
N PRO A 133 -26.33 27.66 40.46
CA PRO A 133 -27.54 28.28 41.06
C PRO A 133 -27.60 28.01 42.57
N PRO A 134 -28.10 28.94 43.36
CA PRO A 134 -28.28 28.76 44.79
C PRO A 134 -29.07 27.48 45.11
N GLY A 135 -28.51 26.61 45.96
CA GLY A 135 -29.10 25.34 46.37
C GLY A 135 -28.83 24.14 45.46
N ALA A 136 -28.33 24.34 44.22
CA ALA A 136 -28.00 23.25 43.31
C ALA A 136 -26.65 22.56 43.64
N GLU A 137 -25.85 23.14 44.53
CA GLU A 137 -24.55 22.61 44.94
C GLU A 137 -24.66 21.20 45.55
N ASN A 138 -25.71 20.97 46.35
CA ASN A 138 -25.88 19.71 47.05
C ASN A 138 -26.09 18.51 46.12
N ASP A 139 -26.62 18.73 44.94
CA ASP A 139 -26.86 17.69 43.93
C ASP A 139 -25.73 17.58 42.95
N ILE A 140 -25.25 18.70 42.44
CA ILE A 140 -24.26 18.73 41.34
C ILE A 140 -22.85 18.38 41.84
N VAL A 141 -22.41 18.87 43.00
CA VAL A 141 -21.03 18.66 43.47
C VAL A 141 -20.72 17.20 43.78
N PRO A 142 -21.60 16.43 44.46
CA PRO A 142 -21.35 15.01 44.68
C PRO A 142 -21.31 14.20 43.37
N ASP A 143 -22.19 14.50 42.42
CA ASP A 143 -22.21 13.82 41.14
C ASP A 143 -20.93 14.12 40.32
N LEU A 144 -20.51 15.40 40.22
CA LEU A 144 -19.30 15.78 39.56
C LEU A 144 -18.05 15.17 40.21
N LYS A 145 -17.96 15.12 41.53
CA LYS A 145 -16.86 14.45 42.25
C LYS A 145 -16.80 12.97 41.93
N ARG A 146 -17.94 12.29 41.87
CA ARG A 146 -18.02 10.88 41.45
C ARG A 146 -17.50 10.70 40.00
N LEU A 147 -17.98 11.53 39.07
CA LEU A 147 -17.56 11.49 37.68
C LEU A 147 -16.03 11.74 37.52
N LEU A 148 -15.46 12.66 38.31
CA LEU A 148 -14.01 12.90 38.30
C LEU A 148 -13.24 11.68 38.82
N SER A 149 -13.69 11.07 39.92
CA SER A 149 -13.06 9.87 40.48
C SER A 149 -13.13 8.68 39.51
N ASP A 150 -14.24 8.52 38.79
CA ASP A 150 -14.42 7.47 37.78
C ASP A 150 -13.43 7.60 36.58
N LYS A 151 -12.78 8.76 36.44
CA LYS A 151 -11.78 9.08 35.40
C LYS A 151 -10.37 9.27 35.93
N ASP A 152 -10.07 8.78 37.12
CA ASP A 152 -8.78 8.93 37.81
C ASP A 152 -8.34 10.39 38.01
N LEU A 153 -9.29 11.32 38.10
CA LEU A 153 -9.02 12.73 38.39
C LEU A 153 -9.26 13.01 39.89
N ASP A 154 -8.47 13.93 40.45
CA ASP A 154 -8.56 14.30 41.86
C ASP A 154 -9.81 15.14 42.14
N PRO A 155 -10.87 14.60 42.85
CA PRO A 155 -12.07 15.33 43.11
C PRO A 155 -11.88 16.42 44.21
N THR A 156 -10.71 16.47 44.87
CA THR A 156 -10.42 17.52 45.86
C THR A 156 -10.04 18.85 45.22
N LEU A 157 -9.58 18.81 43.92
CA LEU A 157 -9.27 20.00 43.14
C LEU A 157 -10.52 20.56 42.42
N LEU A 158 -11.67 20.54 43.09
CA LEU A 158 -12.91 21.11 42.59
C LEU A 158 -13.23 22.40 43.34
N HIS A 159 -13.26 23.51 42.59
CA HIS A 159 -13.67 24.82 43.07
C HIS A 159 -15.07 25.16 42.54
N VAL A 160 -15.98 25.59 43.44
CA VAL A 160 -17.35 25.97 43.10
C VAL A 160 -17.49 27.47 43.15
N LEU A 161 -17.99 28.04 42.07
CA LEU A 161 -18.30 29.47 41.93
C LEU A 161 -19.80 29.62 41.74
N ASN A 162 -20.45 30.15 42.76
CA ASN A 162 -21.89 30.39 42.72
C ASN A 162 -22.27 31.50 41.76
N GLU A 163 -23.47 31.42 41.21
CA GLU A 163 -24.00 32.48 40.37
C GLU A 163 -24.11 33.79 41.19
N THR A 164 -23.45 34.81 40.71
CA THR A 164 -23.38 36.10 41.40
C THR A 164 -23.50 37.27 40.43
N GLN A 165 -23.92 38.44 40.92
CA GLN A 165 -23.92 39.64 40.14
C GLN A 165 -22.46 40.11 39.92
N LEU A 166 -22.12 40.50 38.72
CA LEU A 166 -20.82 41.02 38.39
C LEU A 166 -20.67 42.44 38.97
N GLY A 167 -19.47 42.77 39.49
CA GLY A 167 -19.12 44.11 39.97
C GLY A 167 -19.08 45.16 38.82
N GLU A 168 -18.77 46.39 39.18
CA GLU A 168 -18.75 47.55 38.25
C GLU A 168 -17.87 47.32 37.03
N GLU A 169 -16.75 46.61 37.17
CA GLU A 169 -15.83 46.28 36.09
C GLU A 169 -16.24 44.97 35.34
N LYS A 170 -17.43 44.46 35.56
CA LYS A 170 -17.89 43.13 35.05
C LYS A 170 -17.00 41.98 35.50
N LEU A 171 -16.34 42.10 36.63
CA LEU A 171 -15.56 41.05 37.27
C LEU A 171 -16.37 40.33 38.32
N ILE A 172 -16.05 39.03 38.54
CA ILE A 172 -16.57 38.28 39.67
C ILE A 172 -15.99 38.90 40.95
N PRO A 173 -16.81 39.14 42.00
CA PRO A 173 -16.31 39.65 43.27
C PRO A 173 -15.19 38.75 43.83
N SER A 174 -14.15 39.37 44.42
CA SER A 174 -12.95 38.66 44.90
C SER A 174 -13.24 37.57 45.90
N GLU A 175 -14.26 37.76 46.76
CA GLU A 175 -14.68 36.77 47.75
C GLU A 175 -15.10 35.43 47.17
N HIS A 176 -15.66 35.43 45.96
CA HIS A 176 -16.07 34.17 45.27
C HIS A 176 -14.90 33.45 44.62
N VAL A 177 -13.86 34.12 44.23
CA VAL A 177 -12.66 33.55 43.59
C VAL A 177 -11.49 33.32 44.55
N GLU A 178 -11.61 33.79 45.78
CA GLU A 178 -10.57 33.68 46.82
C GLU A 178 -10.05 32.25 47.04
N PRO A 179 -10.91 31.20 47.12
CA PRO A 179 -10.41 29.84 47.30
C PRO A 179 -9.52 29.35 46.13
N LEU A 180 -9.87 29.72 44.91
CA LEU A 180 -9.06 29.41 43.72
C LEU A 180 -7.73 30.19 43.68
N LEU A 181 -7.80 31.48 44.03
CA LEU A 181 -6.61 32.33 44.11
C LEU A 181 -5.66 31.88 45.24
N ALA A 182 -6.18 31.53 46.40
CA ALA A 182 -5.40 30.99 47.51
C ALA A 182 -4.67 29.69 47.11
N TRP A 183 -5.39 28.79 46.40
CA TRP A 183 -4.77 27.58 45.88
C TRP A 183 -3.66 27.87 44.87
N LEU A 184 -3.89 28.78 43.91
CA LEU A 184 -2.84 29.19 42.91
C LEU A 184 -1.64 29.85 43.61
N ASN A 185 -1.86 30.72 44.60
CA ASN A 185 -0.80 31.30 45.38
C ASN A 185 0.00 30.26 46.18
N SER A 186 -0.66 29.31 46.79
CA SER A 186 -0.04 28.17 47.46
C SER A 186 0.84 27.34 46.49
N LEU A 187 0.32 27.04 45.32
CA LEU A 187 1.07 26.35 44.26
C LEU A 187 2.27 27.17 43.80
N ALA A 188 2.13 28.49 43.66
CA ALA A 188 3.24 29.37 43.30
C ALA A 188 4.34 29.38 44.38
N ALA A 189 3.96 29.35 45.66
CA ALA A 189 4.91 29.37 46.77
C ALA A 189 5.68 28.03 46.94
N ASP A 190 5.05 26.90 46.57
CA ASP A 190 5.64 25.54 46.71
C ASP A 190 6.32 25.08 45.41
N SER A 191 7.61 25.37 45.27
CA SER A 191 8.40 24.92 44.11
C SER A 191 8.51 23.40 43.99
N ALA A 192 8.51 22.67 45.12
CA ALA A 192 8.58 21.21 45.12
C ALA A 192 7.26 20.60 44.59
N GLN A 193 6.12 21.20 44.93
CA GLN A 193 4.83 20.78 44.38
C GLN A 193 4.77 21.03 42.88
N ARG A 194 5.19 22.19 42.39
CA ARG A 194 5.26 22.48 40.94
C ARG A 194 6.15 21.48 40.19
N GLN A 195 7.34 21.17 40.73
CA GLN A 195 8.24 20.17 40.14
C GLN A 195 7.61 18.77 40.10
N ARG A 196 6.88 18.37 41.15
CA ARG A 196 6.15 17.08 41.15
C ARG A 196 5.07 17.04 40.07
N ILE A 197 4.28 18.12 39.92
CA ILE A 197 3.24 18.21 38.89
C ILE A 197 3.86 18.13 37.51
N ALA A 198 4.90 18.92 37.22
CA ALA A 198 5.59 18.90 35.94
C ALA A 198 6.21 17.51 35.63
N ALA A 199 6.85 16.89 36.63
CA ALA A 199 7.41 15.54 36.48
C ALA A 199 6.33 14.49 36.22
N GLN A 200 5.20 14.56 36.90
CA GLN A 200 4.06 13.66 36.73
C GLN A 200 3.47 13.81 35.31
N THR A 201 3.26 15.02 34.83
CA THR A 201 2.76 15.31 33.50
C THR A 201 3.71 14.83 32.43
N LEU A 202 5.04 15.03 32.61
CA LEU A 202 6.05 14.52 31.71
C LEU A 202 6.09 12.98 31.67
N ASP A 203 6.06 12.31 32.83
CA ASP A 203 6.03 10.84 32.91
C ASP A 203 4.79 10.29 32.23
N GLY A 204 3.61 10.91 32.44
CA GLY A 204 2.39 10.55 31.76
C GLY A 204 2.47 10.71 30.23
N ALA A 205 3.06 11.81 29.76
CA ALA A 205 3.26 12.04 28.33
C ALA A 205 4.22 11.01 27.71
N LEU A 206 5.33 10.70 28.39
CA LEU A 206 6.29 9.69 27.92
C LEU A 206 5.67 8.28 27.86
N ARG A 207 4.89 7.90 28.86
CA ARG A 207 4.19 6.61 28.89
C ARG A 207 3.16 6.51 27.77
N ARG A 208 2.41 7.57 27.53
CA ARG A 208 1.44 7.61 26.43
C ARG A 208 2.13 7.47 25.09
N THR A 209 3.17 8.26 24.84
CA THR A 209 3.97 8.18 23.61
C THR A 209 4.56 6.77 23.40
N ALA A 210 5.07 6.15 24.46
CA ALA A 210 5.59 4.78 24.37
C ALA A 210 4.50 3.76 24.04
N ALA A 211 3.28 3.94 24.57
CA ALA A 211 2.13 3.09 24.24
C ALA A 211 1.70 3.29 22.77
N ASP A 212 1.59 4.54 22.31
CA ASP A 212 1.21 4.87 20.93
C ASP A 212 2.25 4.33 19.92
N VAL A 213 3.55 4.42 20.25
CA VAL A 213 4.62 3.81 19.42
C VAL A 213 4.50 2.29 19.39
N SER A 214 4.16 1.65 20.51
CA SER A 214 4.00 0.20 20.56
C SER A 214 2.79 -0.27 19.71
N GLU A 215 1.69 0.47 19.75
CA GLU A 215 0.51 0.24 18.93
C GLU A 215 0.83 0.40 17.44
N LEU A 216 1.53 1.48 17.07
CA LEU A 216 1.99 1.72 15.70
C LEU A 216 2.92 0.62 15.19
N ILE A 217 3.85 0.13 16.01
CA ILE A 217 4.72 -0.99 15.65
C ILE A 217 3.90 -2.24 15.37
N ALA A 218 2.90 -2.54 16.20
CA ALA A 218 2.04 -3.70 16.00
C ALA A 218 1.23 -3.59 14.69
N GLU A 219 0.69 -2.40 14.38
CA GLU A 219 0.00 -2.14 13.11
C GLU A 219 0.92 -2.30 11.90
N LEU A 220 2.15 -1.78 11.97
CA LEU A 220 3.15 -1.93 10.90
C LEU A 220 3.55 -3.40 10.69
N GLN A 221 3.72 -4.17 11.77
CA GLN A 221 4.03 -5.59 11.68
C GLN A 221 2.88 -6.38 11.04
N GLU A 222 1.65 -6.08 11.38
CA GLU A 222 0.46 -6.68 10.76
C GLU A 222 0.38 -6.33 9.27
N GLN A 223 0.66 -5.07 8.90
CA GLN A 223 0.72 -4.65 7.51
C GLN A 223 1.79 -5.39 6.72
N GLU A 224 3.00 -5.52 7.28
CA GLU A 224 4.11 -6.27 6.65
C GLU A 224 3.75 -7.74 6.45
N TYR A 225 3.11 -8.36 7.45
CA TYR A 225 2.62 -9.72 7.35
C TYR A 225 1.61 -9.90 6.20
N GLN A 226 0.62 -9.00 6.11
CA GLN A 226 -0.40 -9.05 5.04
C GLN A 226 0.20 -8.83 3.65
N LEU A 227 1.18 -7.92 3.52
CA LEU A 227 1.94 -7.75 2.27
C LEU A 227 2.69 -9.03 1.88
N GLY A 228 3.32 -9.70 2.85
CA GLY A 228 4.01 -10.98 2.65
C GLY A 228 3.07 -12.09 2.16
N GLU A 229 1.87 -12.18 2.72
CA GLU A 229 0.82 -13.12 2.29
C GLU A 229 0.39 -12.88 0.84
N LEU A 230 0.13 -11.62 0.46
CA LEU A 230 -0.24 -11.26 -0.91
C LEU A 230 0.88 -11.55 -1.91
N ARG A 231 2.13 -11.33 -1.53
CA ARG A 231 3.32 -11.65 -2.34
C ARG A 231 3.42 -13.15 -2.58
N THR A 232 3.36 -13.94 -1.50
CA THR A 232 3.42 -15.42 -1.56
C THR A 232 2.33 -15.97 -2.46
N LEU A 233 1.11 -15.48 -2.29
CA LEU A 233 -0.02 -15.87 -3.13
C LEU A 233 0.19 -15.53 -4.61
N THR A 234 0.75 -14.36 -4.90
CA THR A 234 1.07 -13.95 -6.27
C THR A 234 2.09 -14.89 -6.91
N ASP A 235 3.17 -15.19 -6.20
CA ASP A 235 4.22 -16.10 -6.66
C ASP A 235 3.68 -17.52 -6.90
N GLU A 236 2.84 -18.02 -6.00
CA GLU A 236 2.20 -19.33 -6.14
C GLU A 236 1.30 -19.40 -7.39
N ARG A 237 0.51 -18.37 -7.68
CA ARG A 237 -0.38 -18.36 -8.85
C ARG A 237 0.40 -18.36 -10.16
N PHE A 238 1.48 -17.60 -10.24
CA PHE A 238 2.36 -17.62 -11.42
C PHE A 238 3.15 -18.93 -11.54
N ALA A 239 3.60 -19.53 -10.43
CA ALA A 239 4.22 -20.86 -10.44
C ALA A 239 3.23 -21.93 -10.93
N GLN A 240 1.97 -21.89 -10.50
CA GLN A 240 0.92 -22.78 -10.98
C GLN A 240 0.63 -22.56 -12.48
N ALA A 241 0.65 -21.32 -12.97
CA ALA A 241 0.50 -21.03 -14.38
C ALA A 241 1.65 -21.64 -15.22
N LEU A 242 2.89 -21.53 -14.74
CA LEU A 242 4.04 -22.18 -15.37
C LEU A 242 3.89 -23.70 -15.42
N ALA A 243 3.44 -24.30 -14.32
CA ALA A 243 3.20 -25.75 -14.27
C ALA A 243 2.14 -26.16 -15.33
N ARG A 244 1.01 -25.46 -15.41
CA ARG A 244 -0.05 -25.74 -16.39
C ARG A 244 0.41 -25.51 -17.84
N ILE A 245 1.22 -24.47 -18.10
CA ILE A 245 1.87 -24.31 -19.43
C ILE A 245 2.69 -25.54 -19.73
N ASN A 246 3.53 -25.99 -18.80
CA ASN A 246 4.37 -27.16 -19.00
C ASN A 246 3.56 -28.43 -19.20
N ASP A 247 2.48 -28.61 -18.47
CA ASP A 247 1.57 -29.75 -18.64
C ASP A 247 0.93 -29.75 -20.03
N SER A 248 0.39 -28.60 -20.49
CA SER A 248 -0.18 -28.45 -21.85
C SER A 248 0.85 -28.68 -22.96
N LEU A 249 2.11 -28.36 -22.69
CA LEU A 249 3.22 -28.64 -23.61
C LEU A 249 3.62 -30.12 -23.60
N ASN A 250 3.34 -30.86 -22.52
CA ASN A 250 3.75 -32.26 -22.33
C ASN A 250 2.66 -33.28 -22.67
N ASP A 251 1.36 -32.91 -22.58
CA ASP A 251 0.23 -33.84 -22.77
C ASP A 251 -0.13 -34.06 -24.25
N GLY A 252 0.59 -33.44 -25.18
CA GLY A 252 0.33 -33.51 -26.60
C GLY A 252 -0.92 -32.74 -27.06
N SER A 253 -1.59 -31.99 -26.18
CA SER A 253 -2.79 -31.23 -26.52
C SER A 253 -2.53 -30.21 -27.62
N LEU A 254 -1.34 -29.60 -27.65
CA LEU A 254 -0.91 -28.68 -28.68
C LEU A 254 -0.83 -29.27 -30.06
N LEU A 255 -0.52 -30.57 -30.16
CA LEU A 255 -0.47 -31.27 -31.45
C LEU A 255 -1.85 -31.68 -31.96
N ARG A 256 -2.92 -31.46 -31.20
CA ARG A 256 -4.30 -31.75 -31.62
C ARG A 256 -4.86 -30.57 -32.43
N GLY A 257 -5.86 -30.85 -33.24
CA GLY A 257 -6.55 -29.80 -34.01
C GLY A 257 -5.72 -29.24 -35.18
N GLU A 258 -5.53 -27.92 -35.25
CA GLU A 258 -4.98 -27.25 -36.43
C GLU A 258 -3.51 -27.63 -36.69
N ILE A 259 -2.69 -27.74 -35.64
CA ILE A 259 -1.26 -28.10 -35.79
C ILE A 259 -1.14 -29.48 -36.42
N LEU A 260 -1.91 -30.45 -35.93
CA LEU A 260 -1.91 -31.81 -36.50
C LEU A 260 -2.40 -31.85 -37.94
N ALA A 261 -3.49 -31.12 -38.25
CA ALA A 261 -4.02 -31.04 -39.61
C ALA A 261 -3.00 -30.43 -40.58
N ARG A 262 -2.36 -29.29 -40.21
CA ARG A 262 -1.31 -28.65 -41.01
C ARG A 262 -0.07 -29.52 -41.14
N TRP A 263 0.30 -30.22 -40.08
CA TRP A 263 1.39 -31.19 -40.10
C TRP A 263 1.12 -32.38 -41.04
N GLN A 264 -0.11 -32.95 -40.98
CA GLN A 264 -0.54 -34.04 -41.87
C GLN A 264 -0.54 -33.58 -43.34
N ASP A 265 -1.05 -32.37 -43.60
CA ASP A 265 -0.99 -31.79 -44.95
C ASP A 265 0.49 -31.64 -45.44
N PHE A 266 1.40 -31.22 -44.56
CA PHE A 266 2.82 -31.09 -44.90
C PHE A 266 3.45 -32.45 -45.20
N VAL A 267 3.18 -33.44 -44.38
CA VAL A 267 3.71 -34.82 -44.60
C VAL A 267 3.02 -35.49 -45.76
N GLY A 268 1.70 -35.35 -45.89
CA GLY A 268 0.90 -36.04 -46.95
C GLY A 268 1.01 -35.43 -48.33
N ALA A 269 1.37 -34.13 -48.43
CA ALA A 269 1.62 -33.44 -49.73
C ALA A 269 2.87 -33.95 -50.47
N GLY A 270 3.55 -34.99 -49.93
CA GLY A 270 4.73 -35.57 -50.54
C GLY A 270 5.96 -34.64 -50.51
N GLU A 271 5.90 -33.51 -49.88
CA GLU A 271 7.05 -32.59 -49.74
C GLU A 271 8.19 -33.27 -48.98
N LEU A 272 7.85 -34.08 -47.97
CA LEU A 272 8.78 -34.86 -47.18
C LEU A 272 9.40 -36.01 -47.96
N LEU A 273 8.63 -36.70 -48.81
CA LEU A 273 9.07 -37.79 -49.64
C LEU A 273 9.82 -37.32 -50.89
N ARG A 274 9.41 -36.22 -51.49
CA ARG A 274 10.11 -35.59 -52.64
C ARG A 274 11.53 -35.13 -52.32
N GLY A 275 11.79 -34.75 -51.05
CA GLY A 275 13.13 -34.42 -50.57
C GLY A 275 14.06 -35.62 -50.51
N ILE A 276 13.53 -36.83 -50.39
CA ILE A 276 14.34 -38.08 -50.37
C ILE A 276 14.63 -38.57 -51.76
N GLU A 277 13.75 -38.40 -52.76
CA GLU A 277 13.85 -38.94 -54.12
C GLU A 277 14.50 -37.98 -55.15
N GLY A 278 14.64 -36.68 -54.87
CA GLY A 278 14.87 -35.76 -55.95
C GLY A 278 15.97 -34.73 -55.79
N ALA A 279 17.18 -35.06 -56.10
CA ALA A 279 18.20 -34.07 -56.54
C ALA A 279 17.95 -33.51 -57.97
N ILE A 280 16.94 -33.96 -58.69
CA ILE A 280 16.73 -33.75 -60.14
C ILE A 280 15.56 -32.80 -60.46
N GLY A 281 14.60 -32.53 -59.54
CA GLY A 281 13.37 -31.77 -59.83
C GLY A 281 13.35 -30.31 -59.39
N ARG A 282 14.45 -29.71 -58.95
CA ARG A 282 14.52 -28.48 -58.11
C ARG A 282 14.08 -27.17 -58.78
N VAL A 283 13.87 -27.11 -60.05
CA VAL A 283 13.56 -25.86 -60.76
C VAL A 283 12.08 -25.65 -61.02
N ARG A 284 11.28 -26.72 -61.13
CA ARG A 284 9.90 -26.64 -61.58
C ARG A 284 8.91 -26.23 -60.46
N ASP A 285 9.16 -26.59 -59.20
CA ASP A 285 8.24 -26.35 -58.06
C ASP A 285 8.31 -24.94 -57.47
N ARG A 286 9.47 -24.26 -57.66
CA ARG A 286 9.56 -22.82 -57.26
C ARG A 286 8.69 -21.89 -58.11
N VAL A 287 8.46 -22.24 -59.35
CA VAL A 287 7.64 -21.44 -60.26
C VAL A 287 6.14 -21.61 -59.96
N GLY A 288 5.71 -22.81 -59.55
CA GLY A 288 4.30 -23.07 -59.23
C GLY A 288 3.81 -22.41 -57.96
N ALA A 289 4.61 -22.34 -56.91
CA ALA A 289 4.27 -21.68 -55.65
C ALA A 289 4.15 -20.15 -55.75
N PHE A 290 4.97 -19.56 -56.65
CA PHE A 290 4.95 -18.12 -56.90
C PHE A 290 3.69 -17.68 -57.68
N LEU A 291 3.12 -18.57 -58.47
CA LEU A 291 1.90 -18.30 -59.27
C LEU A 291 0.58 -18.52 -58.51
N THR A 292 0.55 -19.31 -57.42
CA THR A 292 -0.65 -19.65 -56.68
C THR A 292 -0.92 -18.78 -55.46
N GLY A 293 0.05 -17.94 -55.07
CA GLY A 293 -0.10 -17.04 -53.86
C GLY A 293 -0.31 -17.77 -52.52
N LYS A 294 -0.15 -19.10 -52.51
CA LYS A 294 -0.27 -19.88 -51.24
C LYS A 294 1.06 -19.92 -50.51
N PRO A 295 1.08 -19.62 -49.20
CA PRO A 295 2.29 -19.73 -48.40
C PRO A 295 2.86 -21.17 -48.44
N PRO A 296 4.19 -21.36 -48.34
CA PRO A 296 4.78 -22.70 -48.24
C PRO A 296 4.16 -23.52 -47.11
N ALA A 297 4.03 -24.84 -47.30
CA ALA A 297 3.42 -25.70 -46.29
C ALA A 297 4.13 -25.64 -44.93
N THR A 298 5.44 -25.47 -44.90
CA THR A 298 6.25 -25.22 -43.69
C THR A 298 5.78 -23.98 -42.91
N HIS A 299 5.50 -22.89 -43.60
CA HIS A 299 5.05 -21.65 -42.96
C HIS A 299 3.68 -21.79 -42.32
N ARG A 300 2.79 -22.61 -42.90
CA ARG A 300 1.47 -22.91 -42.32
C ARG A 300 1.56 -23.71 -41.03
N VAL A 301 2.49 -24.65 -40.92
CA VAL A 301 2.76 -25.40 -39.67
C VAL A 301 3.36 -24.50 -38.61
N GLU A 302 4.32 -23.66 -38.98
CA GLU A 302 4.98 -22.69 -38.10
C GLU A 302 3.95 -21.71 -37.49
N GLN A 303 3.05 -21.16 -38.32
CA GLN A 303 1.96 -20.29 -37.84
C GLN A 303 0.95 -21.02 -36.93
N ALA A 304 0.65 -22.28 -37.20
CA ALA A 304 -0.24 -23.06 -36.35
C ALA A 304 0.41 -23.31 -34.97
N ILE A 305 1.71 -23.60 -34.93
CA ILE A 305 2.47 -23.73 -33.67
C ILE A 305 2.50 -22.39 -32.91
N GLU A 306 2.78 -21.28 -33.61
CA GLU A 306 2.75 -19.94 -33.00
C GLU A 306 1.38 -19.64 -32.37
N SER A 307 0.29 -19.87 -33.11
CA SER A 307 -1.09 -19.66 -32.65
C SER A 307 -1.45 -20.53 -31.44
N GLY A 308 -1.07 -21.81 -31.46
CA GLY A 308 -1.31 -22.74 -30.35
C GLY A 308 -0.59 -22.33 -29.08
N LEU A 309 0.69 -22.03 -29.15
CA LEU A 309 1.50 -21.55 -28.03
C LEU A 309 0.98 -20.22 -27.49
N HIS A 310 0.65 -19.28 -28.38
CA HIS A 310 0.10 -17.97 -28.04
C HIS A 310 -1.19 -18.11 -27.23
N THR A 311 -2.09 -19.02 -27.66
CA THR A 311 -3.33 -19.29 -26.96
C THR A 311 -3.09 -19.81 -25.55
N VAL A 312 -2.17 -20.78 -25.38
CA VAL A 312 -1.84 -21.36 -24.09
C VAL A 312 -1.21 -20.30 -23.17
N PHE A 313 -0.24 -19.53 -23.66
CA PHE A 313 0.46 -18.53 -22.86
C PHE A 313 -0.51 -17.44 -22.36
N ILE A 314 -1.34 -16.90 -23.25
CA ILE A 314 -2.31 -15.86 -22.88
C ILE A 314 -3.34 -16.41 -21.90
N ALA A 315 -3.87 -17.62 -22.14
CA ALA A 315 -4.89 -18.22 -21.28
C ALA A 315 -4.35 -18.39 -19.85
N GLU A 316 -3.13 -18.92 -19.70
CA GLU A 316 -2.58 -19.20 -18.38
C GLU A 316 -2.13 -17.93 -17.64
N VAL A 317 -1.55 -16.94 -18.33
CA VAL A 317 -1.26 -15.62 -17.70
C VAL A 317 -2.54 -14.92 -17.30
N THR A 318 -3.55 -14.88 -18.18
CA THR A 318 -4.83 -14.24 -17.87
C THR A 318 -5.51 -14.90 -16.68
N LYS A 319 -5.50 -16.24 -16.64
CA LYS A 319 -6.04 -16.98 -15.50
C LYS A 319 -5.31 -16.68 -14.21
N ALA A 320 -3.98 -16.65 -14.22
CA ALA A 320 -3.19 -16.28 -13.05
C ALA A 320 -3.55 -14.88 -12.53
N CYS A 321 -3.62 -13.90 -13.42
CA CYS A 321 -4.04 -12.53 -13.07
C CYS A 321 -5.45 -12.49 -12.45
N HIS A 322 -6.41 -13.19 -13.04
CA HIS A 322 -7.77 -13.26 -12.49
C HIS A 322 -7.84 -13.95 -11.12
N ASP A 323 -7.06 -15.01 -10.94
CA ASP A 323 -7.02 -15.75 -9.67
C ASP A 323 -6.36 -14.89 -8.56
N ILE A 324 -5.32 -14.11 -8.88
CA ILE A 324 -4.70 -13.16 -7.97
C ILE A 324 -5.70 -12.05 -7.61
N ASP A 325 -6.30 -11.42 -8.60
CA ASP A 325 -7.27 -10.34 -8.41
C ASP A 325 -8.43 -10.75 -7.51
N ARG A 326 -8.96 -11.96 -7.72
CA ARG A 326 -10.02 -12.51 -6.87
C ARG A 326 -9.53 -12.77 -5.45
N SER A 327 -8.31 -13.27 -5.30
CA SER A 327 -7.74 -13.57 -3.99
C SER A 327 -7.48 -12.30 -3.19
N TRP A 328 -6.96 -11.25 -3.83
CA TRP A 328 -6.76 -9.94 -3.21
C TRP A 328 -8.09 -9.29 -2.80
N GLN A 329 -9.14 -9.44 -3.61
CA GLN A 329 -10.49 -8.95 -3.27
C GLN A 329 -11.09 -9.60 -2.03
N ASN A 330 -10.64 -10.79 -1.64
CA ASN A 330 -11.15 -11.51 -0.46
C ASN A 330 -10.49 -11.05 0.85
N THR A 331 -9.52 -10.16 0.81
CA THR A 331 -8.86 -9.59 2.00
C THR A 331 -9.15 -8.10 2.10
N PRO A 332 -9.42 -7.53 3.31
CA PRO A 332 -9.64 -6.09 3.47
C PRO A 332 -8.44 -5.26 2.99
N PHE A 333 -7.24 -5.73 3.27
CA PHE A 333 -5.99 -5.07 2.87
C PHE A 333 -5.81 -5.09 1.34
N GLY A 334 -6.04 -6.23 0.70
CA GLY A 334 -5.99 -6.35 -0.77
C GLY A 334 -7.07 -5.52 -1.47
N GLN A 335 -8.26 -5.36 -0.87
CA GLN A 335 -9.29 -4.44 -1.37
C GLN A 335 -8.83 -2.98 -1.33
N ALA A 336 -8.21 -2.56 -0.22
CA ALA A 336 -7.67 -1.21 -0.06
C ALA A 336 -6.56 -0.92 -1.07
N LEU A 337 -5.64 -1.87 -1.28
CA LEU A 337 -4.60 -1.77 -2.32
C LEU A 337 -5.22 -1.61 -3.71
N ARG A 338 -6.18 -2.45 -4.07
CA ARG A 338 -6.83 -2.39 -5.39
C ARG A 338 -7.56 -1.11 -5.68
N ALA A 339 -8.12 -0.43 -4.68
CA ALA A 339 -8.80 0.84 -4.86
C ALA A 339 -7.85 1.93 -5.39
N ASN A 340 -6.56 1.80 -5.16
CA ASN A 340 -5.53 2.76 -5.54
C ASN A 340 -4.74 2.33 -6.79
N LEU A 341 -4.99 1.13 -7.34
CA LEU A 341 -4.20 0.58 -8.43
C LEU A 341 -4.89 0.70 -9.78
N PRO A 342 -4.13 1.01 -10.85
CA PRO A 342 -4.69 1.07 -12.20
C PRO A 342 -5.16 -0.32 -12.65
N THR A 343 -6.36 -0.38 -13.21
CA THR A 343 -6.84 -1.51 -14.01
C THR A 343 -6.61 -1.18 -15.49
N PRO A 344 -6.33 -2.15 -16.37
CA PRO A 344 -6.70 -3.56 -16.37
C PRO A 344 -5.52 -4.51 -16.21
N ARG A 345 -5.83 -5.74 -15.77
CA ARG A 345 -4.91 -6.87 -15.74
C ARG A 345 -5.58 -8.05 -16.43
N PRO A 346 -4.96 -8.77 -17.30
CA PRO A 346 -3.53 -8.88 -17.61
C PRO A 346 -2.93 -7.62 -18.31
N PRO A 347 -1.58 -7.56 -18.43
CA PRO A 347 -0.90 -6.47 -19.15
C PRO A 347 -1.51 -6.22 -20.53
N GLN A 348 -1.67 -4.94 -20.91
CA GLN A 348 -2.29 -4.57 -22.18
C GLN A 348 -1.54 -5.13 -23.40
N ASP A 349 -0.24 -5.24 -23.29
CA ASP A 349 0.69 -5.74 -24.33
C ASP A 349 1.02 -7.23 -24.17
N LEU A 350 0.25 -8.00 -23.35
CA LEU A 350 0.49 -9.43 -23.16
C LEU A 350 0.51 -10.21 -24.47
N LYS A 351 -0.37 -9.86 -25.42
CA LYS A 351 -0.44 -10.52 -26.72
C LYS A 351 0.83 -10.34 -27.52
N GLU A 352 1.33 -9.11 -27.54
CA GLU A 352 2.57 -8.73 -28.22
C GLU A 352 3.77 -9.41 -27.55
N GLN A 353 3.86 -9.40 -26.23
CA GLN A 353 4.93 -10.06 -25.47
C GLN A 353 4.92 -11.58 -25.68
N ALA A 354 3.75 -12.22 -25.69
CA ALA A 354 3.61 -13.65 -25.96
C ALA A 354 4.08 -13.97 -27.40
N SER A 355 3.64 -13.21 -28.40
CA SER A 355 4.07 -13.39 -29.79
C SER A 355 5.57 -13.21 -29.95
N GLU A 356 6.15 -12.20 -29.32
CA GLU A 356 7.60 -11.97 -29.37
C GLU A 356 8.38 -13.13 -28.73
N SER A 357 7.95 -13.59 -27.56
CA SER A 357 8.58 -14.72 -26.86
C SER A 357 8.59 -15.99 -27.72
N ILE A 358 7.49 -16.26 -28.44
CA ILE A 358 7.37 -17.43 -29.32
C ILE A 358 8.28 -17.27 -30.55
N ARG A 359 8.30 -16.09 -31.20
CA ARG A 359 9.17 -15.81 -32.34
C ARG A 359 10.65 -15.92 -32.00
N LEU A 360 11.03 -15.44 -30.82
CA LEU A 360 12.40 -15.59 -30.31
C LEU A 360 12.74 -17.07 -30.12
N TRP A 361 11.84 -17.87 -29.56
CA TRP A 361 12.05 -19.30 -29.43
C TRP A 361 12.17 -19.99 -30.81
N GLN A 362 11.33 -19.67 -31.77
CA GLN A 362 11.40 -20.22 -33.13
C GLN A 362 12.74 -19.87 -33.78
N LYS A 363 13.23 -18.64 -33.60
CA LYS A 363 14.56 -18.22 -34.05
C LYS A 363 15.66 -19.00 -33.36
N ASP A 364 15.59 -19.19 -32.04
CA ASP A 364 16.57 -19.97 -31.29
C ASP A 364 16.65 -21.43 -31.80
N VAL A 365 15.51 -22.04 -32.10
CA VAL A 365 15.43 -23.39 -32.71
C VAL A 365 16.07 -23.40 -34.10
N LEU A 366 15.78 -22.40 -34.91
CA LEU A 366 16.36 -22.26 -36.25
C LEU A 366 17.89 -22.13 -36.21
N ASP A 367 18.40 -21.29 -35.30
CA ASP A 367 19.86 -21.09 -35.17
C ASP A 367 20.54 -22.33 -34.59
N MET A 368 19.90 -23.09 -33.72
CA MET A 368 20.40 -24.37 -33.24
C MET A 368 20.51 -25.40 -34.37
N ILE A 369 19.52 -25.49 -35.27
CA ILE A 369 19.55 -26.33 -36.46
C ILE A 369 20.71 -25.93 -37.39
N ARG A 370 20.93 -24.64 -37.61
CA ARG A 370 22.04 -24.13 -38.43
C ARG A 370 23.40 -24.53 -37.84
N GLN A 371 23.58 -24.41 -36.54
CA GLN A 371 24.81 -24.79 -35.85
C GLN A 371 25.09 -26.28 -35.94
N GLU A 372 24.08 -27.14 -35.65
CA GLU A 372 24.23 -28.59 -35.70
C GLU A 372 24.45 -29.11 -37.13
N GLY A 373 23.89 -28.39 -38.13
CA GLY A 373 24.01 -28.71 -39.55
C GLY A 373 25.30 -28.28 -40.23
N ALA A 374 26.26 -27.67 -39.54
CA ALA A 374 27.48 -27.05 -40.15
C ALA A 374 28.50 -28.04 -40.77
N GLY A 375 28.23 -29.35 -40.82
CA GLY A 375 29.12 -30.37 -41.45
C GLY A 375 28.76 -30.70 -42.90
N LYS A 376 29.73 -30.84 -43.78
CA LYS A 376 29.55 -31.06 -45.25
C LYS A 376 28.46 -32.10 -45.60
N ARG A 377 28.40 -33.26 -44.91
CA ARG A 377 27.41 -34.29 -45.17
C ARG A 377 26.00 -33.93 -44.66
N LYS A 378 25.92 -33.27 -43.51
CA LYS A 378 24.66 -32.79 -42.91
C LYS A 378 24.09 -31.66 -43.77
N THR A 379 24.89 -30.75 -44.24
CA THR A 379 24.48 -29.62 -45.10
C THR A 379 23.82 -30.10 -46.39
N ALA A 380 24.36 -31.15 -47.05
CA ALA A 380 23.78 -31.69 -48.29
C ALA A 380 22.38 -32.33 -48.03
N ARG A 381 22.19 -33.04 -46.90
CA ARG A 381 20.91 -33.61 -46.55
C ARG A 381 19.87 -32.55 -46.12
N MET A 382 20.34 -31.52 -45.40
CA MET A 382 19.46 -30.39 -45.01
C MET A 382 19.04 -29.56 -46.23
N ALA A 383 19.87 -29.47 -47.27
CA ALA A 383 19.53 -28.69 -48.45
C ALA A 383 18.30 -29.20 -49.20
N ALA A 384 17.96 -30.49 -49.06
CA ALA A 384 16.77 -31.07 -49.63
C ALA A 384 15.45 -30.56 -49.02
N PHE A 385 15.47 -30.26 -47.71
CA PHE A 385 14.28 -29.80 -46.96
C PHE A 385 14.30 -28.30 -46.65
N GLY A 386 15.44 -27.67 -46.81
CA GLY A 386 15.70 -26.32 -46.33
C GLY A 386 15.80 -26.27 -44.78
N VAL A 387 16.53 -25.28 -44.28
CA VAL A 387 16.77 -25.13 -42.82
C VAL A 387 15.47 -24.90 -42.07
N ASN A 388 14.54 -24.13 -42.64
CA ASN A 388 13.24 -23.83 -42.03
C ASN A 388 12.35 -25.10 -41.94
N GLY A 389 12.34 -25.96 -42.98
CA GLY A 389 11.60 -27.21 -42.93
C GLY A 389 12.08 -28.14 -41.81
N VAL A 390 13.41 -28.26 -41.68
CA VAL A 390 14.03 -29.05 -40.61
C VAL A 390 13.72 -28.49 -39.23
N ALA A 391 13.69 -27.16 -39.08
CA ALA A 391 13.35 -26.50 -37.83
C ALA A 391 11.89 -26.75 -37.42
N VAL A 392 10.95 -26.65 -38.37
CA VAL A 392 9.53 -26.96 -38.13
C VAL A 392 9.34 -28.44 -37.73
N ILE A 393 10.04 -29.36 -38.37
CA ILE A 393 10.02 -30.80 -37.99
C ILE A 393 10.51 -30.96 -36.56
N LEU A 394 11.62 -30.31 -36.18
CA LEU A 394 12.12 -30.38 -34.79
C LEU A 394 11.10 -29.81 -33.79
N MET A 395 10.43 -28.66 -34.08
CA MET A 395 9.39 -28.11 -33.23
C MET A 395 8.26 -29.10 -33.01
N VAL A 396 7.78 -29.79 -34.07
CA VAL A 396 6.74 -30.83 -33.92
C VAL A 396 7.24 -32.01 -33.08
N VAL A 397 8.49 -32.43 -33.30
CA VAL A 397 9.10 -33.52 -32.50
C VAL A 397 9.26 -33.17 -31.04
N VAL A 398 9.57 -31.89 -30.70
CA VAL A 398 9.62 -31.41 -29.32
C VAL A 398 8.30 -31.62 -28.59
N PHE A 399 7.16 -31.33 -29.22
CA PHE A 399 5.84 -31.56 -28.63
C PHE A 399 5.40 -33.01 -28.68
N ALA A 400 5.83 -33.80 -29.65
CA ALA A 400 5.51 -35.21 -29.75
C ALA A 400 6.31 -36.09 -28.76
N SER A 401 7.59 -35.77 -28.53
CA SER A 401 8.48 -36.55 -27.68
C SER A 401 8.20 -36.44 -26.19
N THR A 402 7.51 -35.39 -25.78
CA THR A 402 7.16 -35.11 -24.37
C THR A 402 5.83 -35.74 -23.95
N ALA A 403 5.01 -36.18 -24.87
CA ALA A 403 3.67 -36.76 -24.62
C ALA A 403 3.69 -38.11 -23.94
N GLY A 404 4.78 -38.53 -23.29
CA GLY A 404 4.82 -39.79 -22.51
C GLY A 404 4.22 -41.01 -23.24
N LEU A 405 4.40 -41.08 -24.58
CA LEU A 405 3.79 -42.09 -25.42
C LEU A 405 4.35 -43.50 -25.07
N THR A 406 3.93 -44.00 -23.96
CA THR A 406 3.98 -45.45 -23.68
C THR A 406 2.94 -46.13 -24.54
N GLY A 407 3.31 -46.45 -25.75
CA GLY A 407 2.91 -47.62 -26.54
C GLY A 407 1.46 -47.78 -26.99
N LEU A 408 0.43 -47.14 -26.49
CA LEU A 408 -0.98 -47.48 -26.77
C LEU A 408 -1.86 -46.35 -27.33
N GLU A 409 -1.45 -45.06 -27.25
CA GLU A 409 -2.20 -43.93 -27.85
C GLU A 409 -1.59 -43.40 -29.17
N ILE A 410 -0.70 -44.17 -29.76
CA ILE A 410 0.01 -43.87 -31.04
C ILE A 410 -0.95 -43.90 -32.27
N GLY A 411 -2.26 -44.04 -32.05
CA GLY A 411 -3.19 -44.40 -33.10
C GLY A 411 -3.44 -43.34 -34.20
N ILE A 412 -3.27 -42.04 -34.00
CA ILE A 412 -3.59 -41.06 -35.06
C ILE A 412 -2.55 -39.90 -35.13
N ALA A 413 -2.04 -39.40 -34.03
CA ALA A 413 -1.01 -38.31 -34.03
C ALA A 413 0.42 -38.88 -34.11
N GLY A 414 0.66 -40.10 -33.67
CA GLY A 414 1.98 -40.71 -33.54
C GLY A 414 2.65 -41.09 -34.85
N GLY A 415 1.91 -41.54 -35.85
CA GLY A 415 2.52 -42.01 -37.13
C GLY A 415 3.25 -40.92 -37.92
N SER A 416 2.67 -39.75 -38.02
CA SER A 416 3.25 -38.65 -38.79
C SER A 416 4.41 -37.91 -38.05
N ALA A 417 4.32 -37.80 -36.70
CA ALA A 417 5.40 -37.25 -35.88
C ALA A 417 6.64 -38.20 -35.86
N LEU A 418 6.42 -39.53 -35.87
CA LEU A 418 7.48 -40.50 -35.97
C LEU A 418 8.22 -40.41 -37.32
N VAL A 419 7.55 -40.11 -38.42
CA VAL A 419 8.19 -39.83 -39.72
C VAL A 419 9.13 -38.64 -39.62
N GLY A 420 8.69 -37.56 -38.99
CA GLY A 420 9.54 -36.36 -38.75
C GLY A 420 10.78 -36.68 -37.90
N GLN A 421 10.58 -37.43 -36.80
CA GLN A 421 11.67 -37.88 -35.93
C GLN A 421 12.68 -38.74 -36.71
N LYS A 422 12.25 -39.75 -37.46
CA LYS A 422 13.11 -40.60 -38.26
C LYS A 422 13.87 -39.83 -39.33
N LEU A 423 13.25 -38.81 -39.89
CA LEU A 423 13.93 -37.90 -40.83
C LEU A 423 15.07 -37.12 -40.17
N LEU A 424 14.78 -36.53 -38.99
CA LEU A 424 15.83 -35.80 -38.22
C LEU A 424 16.95 -36.75 -37.80
N GLU A 425 16.63 -37.94 -37.34
CA GLU A 425 17.61 -38.98 -36.99
C GLU A 425 18.48 -39.37 -38.19
N ALA A 426 17.93 -39.45 -39.39
CA ALA A 426 18.66 -39.74 -40.60
C ALA A 426 19.62 -38.57 -41.01
N ILE A 427 19.29 -37.31 -40.67
CA ILE A 427 20.09 -36.12 -40.95
C ILE A 427 21.20 -35.94 -39.92
N PHE A 428 20.83 -35.97 -38.62
CA PHE A 428 21.70 -35.54 -37.51
C PHE A 428 22.23 -36.71 -36.66
N GLY A 429 21.55 -37.86 -36.69
CA GLY A 429 21.76 -38.99 -35.77
C GLY A 429 20.85 -38.84 -34.53
N GLU A 430 20.49 -40.02 -33.94
CA GLU A 430 19.52 -40.12 -32.81
C GLU A 430 19.91 -39.26 -31.60
N ASP A 431 21.19 -39.34 -31.18
CA ASP A 431 21.68 -38.61 -30.03
C ASP A 431 21.61 -37.07 -30.21
N ALA A 432 21.90 -36.61 -31.44
CA ALA A 432 21.84 -35.16 -31.73
C ALA A 432 20.39 -34.68 -31.72
N VAL A 433 19.46 -35.44 -32.29
CA VAL A 433 18.01 -35.09 -32.25
C VAL A 433 17.50 -35.03 -30.84
N ARG A 434 17.85 -36.01 -30.01
CA ARG A 434 17.46 -36.03 -28.59
C ARG A 434 17.98 -34.81 -27.82
N ARG A 435 19.25 -34.47 -27.99
CA ARG A 435 19.86 -33.26 -27.38
C ARG A 435 19.18 -31.99 -27.85
N MET A 436 18.94 -31.86 -29.16
CA MET A 436 18.26 -30.69 -29.73
C MET A 436 16.83 -30.54 -29.22
N ALA A 437 16.05 -31.64 -29.14
CA ALA A 437 14.68 -31.60 -28.59
C ALA A 437 14.65 -31.16 -27.14
N ILE A 438 15.53 -31.70 -26.29
CA ILE A 438 15.65 -31.31 -24.88
C ILE A 438 16.05 -29.83 -24.77
N LYS A 439 17.00 -29.35 -25.59
CA LYS A 439 17.45 -27.97 -25.59
C LYS A 439 16.36 -27.00 -26.04
N ALA A 440 15.65 -27.34 -27.13
CA ALA A 440 14.54 -26.53 -27.62
C ALA A 440 13.42 -26.42 -26.59
N ARG A 441 13.14 -27.50 -25.86
CA ARG A 441 12.17 -27.51 -24.77
C ARG A 441 12.55 -26.62 -23.62
N LYS A 442 13.81 -26.70 -23.15
CA LYS A 442 14.33 -25.83 -22.09
C LYS A 442 14.28 -24.35 -22.48
N MET A 443 14.56 -24.04 -23.75
CA MET A 443 14.45 -22.68 -24.28
C MET A 443 13.00 -22.17 -24.21
N LEU A 444 12.02 -23.01 -24.60
CA LEU A 444 10.60 -22.64 -24.53
C LEU A 444 10.13 -22.42 -23.07
N ASP A 445 10.53 -23.31 -22.16
CA ASP A 445 10.26 -23.17 -20.74
C ASP A 445 10.87 -21.86 -20.16
N SER A 446 12.08 -21.50 -20.56
CA SER A 446 12.69 -20.22 -20.19
C SER A 446 11.88 -19.02 -20.70
N ARG A 447 11.43 -19.05 -21.97
CA ARG A 447 10.57 -18.00 -22.53
C ARG A 447 9.24 -17.85 -21.82
N ALA A 448 8.62 -18.98 -21.44
CA ALA A 448 7.40 -18.98 -20.64
C ALA A 448 7.62 -18.36 -19.25
N ARG A 449 8.74 -18.70 -18.58
CA ARG A 449 9.13 -18.09 -17.29
C ARG A 449 9.35 -16.59 -17.42
N ASP A 450 10.07 -16.15 -18.45
CA ASP A 450 10.34 -14.73 -18.65
C ASP A 450 9.03 -13.93 -18.87
N LEU A 451 8.07 -14.50 -19.62
CA LEU A 451 6.77 -13.89 -19.83
C LEU A 451 5.96 -13.80 -18.53
N LEU A 452 5.94 -14.89 -17.74
CA LEU A 452 5.26 -14.93 -16.45
C LEU A 452 5.93 -13.98 -15.45
N ALA A 453 7.26 -13.90 -15.40
CA ALA A 453 8.01 -13.00 -14.54
C ALA A 453 7.70 -11.53 -14.86
N LYS A 454 7.63 -11.15 -16.13
CA LYS A 454 7.21 -9.80 -16.54
C LYS A 454 5.78 -9.49 -16.10
N SER A 455 4.88 -10.47 -16.16
CA SER A 455 3.49 -10.31 -15.75
C SER A 455 3.35 -10.25 -14.22
N SER A 456 4.17 -10.99 -13.47
CA SER A 456 4.17 -10.97 -12.01
C SER A 456 4.80 -9.70 -11.44
N SER A 457 5.82 -9.12 -12.11
CA SER A 457 6.48 -7.90 -11.63
C SER A 457 5.49 -6.75 -11.46
N ILE A 458 4.44 -6.66 -12.26
CA ILE A 458 3.39 -5.64 -12.14
C ILE A 458 2.73 -5.67 -10.76
N TYR A 459 2.46 -6.87 -10.23
CA TYR A 459 1.88 -7.04 -8.89
C TYR A 459 2.91 -6.81 -7.79
N LEU A 460 4.14 -7.33 -7.98
CA LEU A 460 5.21 -7.23 -6.98
C LEU A 460 5.73 -5.79 -6.83
N ASP A 461 5.78 -5.03 -7.91
CA ASP A 461 6.16 -3.61 -7.89
C ASP A 461 5.13 -2.77 -7.13
N GLU A 462 3.85 -3.07 -7.28
CA GLU A 462 2.78 -2.42 -6.53
C GLU A 462 2.85 -2.72 -5.03
N LEU A 463 3.10 -3.99 -4.64
CA LEU A 463 3.33 -4.37 -3.24
C LEU A 463 4.60 -3.73 -2.64
N SER A 464 5.53 -3.32 -3.47
CA SER A 464 6.78 -2.69 -3.02
C SER A 464 6.68 -1.17 -2.94
N ALA A 465 5.68 -0.56 -3.58
CA ALA A 465 5.42 0.88 -3.57
C ALA A 465 4.54 1.32 -2.38
N THR A 466 3.96 0.35 -1.67
CA THR A 466 3.09 0.55 -0.49
C THR A 466 3.89 0.48 0.78
#